data_3645107f031663467e7cab54c77963fa
#
_entry.id   3645107f031663467e7cab54c77963fa
#
_cell.length_a   1.000
_cell.length_b   1.000
_cell.length_c   1.000
_cell.angle_alpha   90.00
_cell.angle_beta   90.00
_cell.angle_gamma   90.00
#
_symmetry.space_group_name_H-M   'P 1'
#
loop_
_entity.id
_entity.type
_entity.pdbx_description
1 polymer ?
#
loop_
_entity_poly.entity_id
_entity_poly.type
_entity_poly.pdbx_seq_one_letter_code
_entity_poly.pdbx_strand_id
1 'polypeptide(L)'
;MIDINVGGKEMSKIDLVTISKDEEINMLIDRGNAVMKSIGYTEHSKKHAARVASRAGWILQELGYSDHVIELAKIAGFMHDIGNSINRSDHAHSGAMLAYGILKDRGMAISDAMTVMTAIGHHDESTGTAVDPVSAALILADKTDVRRNRVQKPIKESFDIHDRVNYAALSSELEIDNEDKVIQLNLELDDNICSLMDYFEIFLQRMIMSKRAAEVLGYRFKLIANGSKLC
;
A
#
# COMPACT_ATOMS: atom_id res chain seq x y z
N MET A 1 -24.75 -36.86 34.54
CA MET A 1 -23.53 -36.29 33.91
C MET A 1 -23.90 -35.93 32.50
N ILE A 2 -24.06 -34.66 32.20
CA ILE A 2 -24.33 -34.15 30.82
C ILE A 2 -22.99 -33.80 30.25
N ASP A 3 -22.50 -34.58 29.29
CA ASP A 3 -21.31 -34.27 28.49
C ASP A 3 -21.63 -33.11 27.55
N ILE A 4 -21.16 -31.93 27.89
CA ILE A 4 -21.17 -30.78 26.99
C ILE A 4 -19.90 -30.87 26.13
N ASN A 5 -20.00 -31.54 24.99
CA ASN A 5 -18.98 -31.50 23.96
C ASN A 5 -19.01 -30.12 23.32
N VAL A 6 -18.24 -29.15 23.85
CA VAL A 6 -17.99 -27.87 23.23
C VAL A 6 -17.01 -28.13 22.11
N GLY A 7 -17.55 -28.39 20.92
CA GLY A 7 -16.76 -28.45 19.70
C GLY A 7 -16.02 -27.11 19.52
N GLY A 8 -14.76 -27.09 19.87
CA GLY A 8 -13.85 -25.99 19.56
C GLY A 8 -13.80 -25.84 18.04
N LYS A 9 -14.51 -24.83 17.52
CA LYS A 9 -14.31 -24.39 16.15
C LYS A 9 -12.84 -23.99 16.06
N GLU A 10 -12.01 -24.76 15.35
CA GLU A 10 -10.67 -24.30 14.97
C GLU A 10 -10.85 -22.91 14.36
N MET A 11 -10.36 -21.88 15.04
CA MET A 11 -10.37 -20.53 14.49
C MET A 11 -9.48 -20.58 13.26
N SER A 12 -10.10 -20.41 12.10
CA SER A 12 -9.37 -20.34 10.83
C SER A 12 -8.33 -19.23 10.94
N LYS A 13 -7.08 -19.56 10.63
CA LYS A 13 -6.00 -18.57 10.63
C LYS A 13 -6.38 -17.46 9.68
N ILE A 14 -6.49 -16.24 10.18
CA ILE A 14 -6.72 -15.06 9.35
C ILE A 14 -5.42 -14.71 8.65
N ASP A 15 -5.39 -14.89 7.34
CA ASP A 15 -4.26 -14.64 6.46
C ASP A 15 -4.70 -13.91 5.18
N LEU A 16 -3.75 -13.50 4.36
CA LEU A 16 -4.04 -12.81 3.10
C LEU A 16 -4.92 -13.67 2.17
N VAL A 17 -4.76 -15.00 2.18
CA VAL A 17 -5.57 -15.90 1.32
C VAL A 17 -7.04 -15.82 1.71
N THR A 18 -7.33 -15.81 3.00
CA THR A 18 -8.69 -15.67 3.54
C THR A 18 -9.24 -14.27 3.26
N ILE A 19 -8.46 -13.22 3.56
CA ILE A 19 -8.85 -11.82 3.38
C ILE A 19 -9.09 -11.48 1.90
N SER A 20 -8.27 -11.99 0.99
CA SER A 20 -8.42 -11.73 -0.45
C SER A 20 -9.67 -12.36 -1.06
N LYS A 21 -10.27 -13.34 -0.38
CA LYS A 21 -11.52 -14.00 -0.80
C LYS A 21 -12.75 -13.47 -0.07
N ASP A 22 -12.57 -12.61 0.94
CA ASP A 22 -13.68 -12.04 1.69
C ASP A 22 -14.52 -11.13 0.81
N GLU A 23 -15.84 -11.42 0.73
CA GLU A 23 -16.76 -10.73 -0.16
C GLU A 23 -16.93 -9.26 0.24
N GLU A 24 -17.04 -8.95 1.53
CA GLU A 24 -17.21 -7.59 2.04
C GLU A 24 -16.00 -6.71 1.71
N ILE A 25 -14.79 -7.22 1.94
CA ILE A 25 -13.55 -6.51 1.63
C ILE A 25 -13.44 -6.26 0.12
N ASN A 26 -13.75 -7.27 -0.68
CA ASN A 26 -13.73 -7.16 -2.13
C ASN A 26 -14.73 -6.13 -2.66
N MET A 27 -15.93 -6.07 -2.07
CA MET A 27 -16.95 -5.07 -2.42
C MET A 27 -16.52 -3.64 -2.03
N LEU A 28 -15.88 -3.47 -0.88
CA LEU A 28 -15.33 -2.17 -0.45
C LEU A 28 -14.24 -1.68 -1.40
N ILE A 29 -13.30 -2.55 -1.82
CA ILE A 29 -12.26 -2.22 -2.80
C ILE A 29 -12.90 -1.82 -4.14
N ASP A 30 -13.84 -2.62 -4.65
CA ASP A 30 -14.51 -2.34 -5.93
C ASP A 30 -15.30 -1.01 -5.87
N ARG A 31 -15.98 -0.74 -4.74
CA ARG A 31 -16.68 0.51 -4.51
C ARG A 31 -15.71 1.69 -4.45
N GLY A 32 -14.61 1.55 -3.71
CA GLY A 32 -13.55 2.57 -3.62
C GLY A 32 -13.00 2.92 -5.00
N ASN A 33 -12.65 1.90 -5.80
CA ASN A 33 -12.15 2.11 -7.15
C ASN A 33 -13.17 2.82 -8.05
N ALA A 34 -14.47 2.50 -7.93
CA ALA A 34 -15.53 3.18 -8.67
C ALA A 34 -15.66 4.65 -8.28
N VAL A 35 -15.58 4.96 -6.97
CA VAL A 35 -15.55 6.35 -6.47
C VAL A 35 -14.33 7.09 -7.02
N MET A 36 -13.12 6.52 -6.89
CA MET A 36 -11.89 7.12 -7.40
C MET A 36 -11.96 7.43 -8.89
N LYS A 37 -12.48 6.49 -9.68
CA LYS A 37 -12.70 6.68 -11.11
C LYS A 37 -13.66 7.84 -11.40
N SER A 38 -14.76 7.94 -10.64
CA SER A 38 -15.79 8.99 -10.86
C SER A 38 -15.28 10.41 -10.61
N ILE A 39 -14.28 10.57 -9.74
CA ILE A 39 -13.65 11.85 -9.41
C ILE A 39 -12.30 12.06 -10.14
N GLY A 40 -11.98 11.18 -11.10
CA GLY A 40 -10.85 11.37 -12.02
C GLY A 40 -9.49 10.90 -11.53
N TYR A 41 -9.43 10.10 -10.46
CA TYR A 41 -8.18 9.54 -9.93
C TYR A 41 -7.74 8.27 -10.68
N THR A 42 -6.47 7.91 -10.49
CA THR A 42 -5.88 6.67 -10.98
C THR A 42 -6.52 5.42 -10.37
N GLU A 43 -6.18 4.24 -10.90
CA GLU A 43 -6.71 2.95 -10.46
C GLU A 43 -6.35 2.64 -8.98
N HIS A 44 -7.36 2.29 -8.18
CA HIS A 44 -7.28 1.78 -6.81
C HIS A 44 -8.03 0.44 -6.69
N SER A 45 -7.80 -0.44 -7.65
CA SER A 45 -8.48 -1.73 -7.79
C SER A 45 -7.83 -2.83 -6.96
N LYS A 46 -8.44 -4.03 -6.98
CA LYS A 46 -7.87 -5.26 -6.41
C LYS A 46 -6.47 -5.57 -6.93
N LYS A 47 -6.13 -5.16 -8.18
CA LYS A 47 -4.79 -5.37 -8.73
C LYS A 47 -3.74 -4.51 -8.01
N HIS A 48 -4.09 -3.25 -7.74
CA HIS A 48 -3.26 -2.37 -6.92
C HIS A 48 -3.14 -2.94 -5.50
N ALA A 49 -4.26 -3.26 -4.84
CA ALA A 49 -4.28 -3.82 -3.50
C ALA A 49 -3.42 -5.09 -3.37
N ALA A 50 -3.55 -6.05 -4.31
CA ALA A 50 -2.76 -7.27 -4.32
C ALA A 50 -1.26 -7.01 -4.56
N ARG A 51 -0.91 -6.03 -5.40
CA ARG A 51 0.49 -5.64 -5.64
C ARG A 51 1.09 -5.00 -4.39
N VAL A 52 0.38 -4.09 -3.74
CA VAL A 52 0.83 -3.46 -2.49
C VAL A 52 1.00 -4.51 -1.40
N ALA A 53 0.05 -5.43 -1.24
CA ALA A 53 0.15 -6.55 -0.31
C ALA A 53 1.40 -7.41 -0.56
N SER A 54 1.61 -7.83 -1.80
CA SER A 54 2.77 -8.64 -2.19
C SER A 54 4.10 -7.91 -1.94
N ARG A 55 4.17 -6.63 -2.31
CA ARG A 55 5.39 -5.81 -2.16
C ARG A 55 5.69 -5.52 -0.69
N ALA A 56 4.68 -5.20 0.13
CA ALA A 56 4.87 -4.99 1.57
C ALA A 56 5.38 -6.26 2.27
N GLY A 57 4.80 -7.41 1.94
CA GLY A 57 5.29 -8.70 2.45
C GLY A 57 6.71 -9.01 2.00
N TRP A 58 7.03 -8.79 0.71
CA TRP A 58 8.37 -8.99 0.17
C TRP A 58 9.42 -8.10 0.87
N ILE A 59 9.13 -6.81 1.09
CA ILE A 59 10.03 -5.90 1.82
C ILE A 59 10.41 -6.49 3.17
N LEU A 60 9.44 -6.87 4.00
CA LEU A 60 9.72 -7.41 5.33
C LEU A 60 10.39 -8.79 5.29
N GLN A 61 10.11 -9.59 4.26
CA GLN A 61 10.77 -10.87 4.05
C GLN A 61 12.26 -10.70 3.75
N GLU A 62 12.62 -9.78 2.84
CA GLU A 62 14.02 -9.45 2.53
C GLU A 62 14.79 -8.91 3.75
N LEU A 63 14.07 -8.23 4.64
CA LEU A 63 14.64 -7.68 5.88
C LEU A 63 14.69 -8.72 7.03
N GLY A 64 14.21 -9.95 6.83
CA GLY A 64 14.29 -11.04 7.80
C GLY A 64 13.28 -10.96 8.95
N TYR A 65 12.15 -10.29 8.76
CA TYR A 65 11.06 -10.28 9.73
C TYR A 65 10.36 -11.65 9.80
N SER A 66 9.67 -11.91 10.92
CA SER A 66 8.92 -13.16 11.08
C SER A 66 7.73 -13.27 10.12
N ASP A 67 7.35 -14.49 9.75
CA ASP A 67 6.20 -14.78 8.90
C ASP A 67 4.91 -14.09 9.39
N HIS A 68 4.76 -13.97 10.73
CA HIS A 68 3.62 -13.31 11.33
C HIS A 68 3.57 -11.81 10.98
N VAL A 69 4.67 -11.09 11.13
CA VAL A 69 4.76 -9.65 10.81
C VAL A 69 4.62 -9.42 9.30
N ILE A 70 5.21 -10.31 8.50
CA ILE A 70 5.07 -10.30 7.03
C ILE A 70 3.60 -10.43 6.64
N GLU A 71 2.86 -11.34 7.29
CA GLU A 71 1.45 -11.55 6.98
C GLU A 71 0.58 -10.35 7.35
N LEU A 72 0.85 -9.69 8.48
CA LEU A 72 0.17 -8.44 8.86
C LEU A 72 0.40 -7.33 7.82
N ALA A 73 1.62 -7.21 7.29
CA ALA A 73 1.93 -6.23 6.26
C ALA A 73 1.19 -6.52 4.94
N LYS A 74 1.07 -7.79 4.56
CA LYS A 74 0.28 -8.20 3.39
C LYS A 74 -1.20 -7.86 3.56
N ILE A 75 -1.77 -8.16 4.73
CA ILE A 75 -3.18 -7.85 5.02
C ILE A 75 -3.40 -6.32 5.01
N ALA A 76 -2.52 -5.55 5.66
CA ALA A 76 -2.58 -4.10 5.64
C ALA A 76 -2.50 -3.56 4.21
N GLY A 77 -1.57 -4.09 3.39
CA GLY A 77 -1.42 -3.72 1.98
C GLY A 77 -2.65 -4.02 1.13
N PHE A 78 -3.34 -5.14 1.40
CA PHE A 78 -4.56 -5.49 0.65
C PHE A 78 -5.75 -4.60 1.01
N MET A 79 -5.83 -4.14 2.27
CA MET A 79 -6.98 -3.40 2.79
C MET A 79 -6.76 -1.88 2.86
N HIS A 80 -5.56 -1.35 2.56
CA HIS A 80 -5.19 0.05 2.87
C HIS A 80 -6.15 1.09 2.29
N ASP A 81 -6.70 0.83 1.13
CA ASP A 81 -7.52 1.78 0.35
C ASP A 81 -9.05 1.57 0.49
N ILE A 82 -9.51 0.65 1.36
CA ILE A 82 -10.96 0.38 1.50
C ILE A 82 -11.77 1.61 1.94
N GLY A 83 -11.14 2.58 2.60
CA GLY A 83 -11.75 3.85 3.00
C GLY A 83 -12.14 4.75 1.83
N ASN A 84 -11.55 4.58 0.64
CA ASN A 84 -11.98 5.25 -0.58
C ASN A 84 -13.44 4.91 -0.95
N SER A 85 -14.01 3.83 -0.41
CA SER A 85 -15.43 3.51 -0.55
C SER A 85 -16.36 4.53 0.11
N ILE A 86 -15.86 5.27 1.10
CA ILE A 86 -16.56 6.33 1.82
C ILE A 86 -16.24 7.69 1.18
N ASN A 87 -14.95 8.08 1.21
CA ASN A 87 -14.46 9.35 0.64
C ASN A 87 -12.95 9.28 0.43
N ARG A 88 -12.43 9.97 -0.60
CA ARG A 88 -10.98 10.14 -0.79
C ARG A 88 -10.36 10.96 0.34
N SER A 89 -11.03 12.02 0.76
CA SER A 89 -10.60 12.78 1.92
C SER A 89 -10.68 11.89 3.16
N ASP A 90 -9.58 11.81 3.91
CA ASP A 90 -9.50 11.03 5.15
C ASP A 90 -9.68 9.50 4.99
N HIS A 91 -9.43 8.98 3.75
CA HIS A 91 -9.60 7.54 3.45
C HIS A 91 -8.73 6.63 4.30
N ALA A 92 -7.54 7.09 4.72
CA ALA A 92 -6.65 6.30 5.56
C ALA A 92 -7.27 6.04 6.94
N HIS A 93 -7.82 7.06 7.59
CA HIS A 93 -8.45 6.90 8.91
C HIS A 93 -9.77 6.13 8.83
N SER A 94 -10.63 6.46 7.87
CA SER A 94 -11.88 5.70 7.67
C SER A 94 -11.60 4.24 7.28
N GLY A 95 -10.61 3.99 6.43
CA GLY A 95 -10.16 2.65 6.06
C GLY A 95 -9.60 1.87 7.23
N ALA A 96 -8.82 2.51 8.11
CA ALA A 96 -8.29 1.91 9.32
C ALA A 96 -9.40 1.43 10.27
N MET A 97 -10.42 2.25 10.48
CA MET A 97 -11.57 1.90 11.33
C MET A 97 -12.41 0.75 10.73
N LEU A 98 -12.65 0.77 9.42
CA LEU A 98 -13.32 -0.33 8.72
C LEU A 98 -12.51 -1.63 8.84
N ALA A 99 -11.19 -1.57 8.56
CA ALA A 99 -10.32 -2.73 8.62
C ALA A 99 -10.29 -3.35 10.02
N TYR A 100 -10.15 -2.54 11.07
CA TYR A 100 -10.18 -3.02 12.45
C TYR A 100 -11.49 -3.76 12.78
N GLY A 101 -12.63 -3.16 12.41
CA GLY A 101 -13.95 -3.77 12.66
C GLY A 101 -14.08 -5.12 11.94
N ILE A 102 -13.80 -5.15 10.66
CA ILE A 102 -13.89 -6.36 9.83
C ILE A 102 -12.96 -7.45 10.35
N LEU A 103 -11.68 -7.15 10.59
CA LEU A 103 -10.69 -8.13 11.03
C LEU A 103 -11.05 -8.72 12.40
N LYS A 104 -11.49 -7.89 13.35
CA LYS A 104 -12.00 -8.34 14.65
C LYS A 104 -13.20 -9.26 14.51
N ASP A 105 -14.17 -8.92 13.66
CA ASP A 105 -15.37 -9.72 13.45
C ASP A 105 -15.07 -11.05 12.73
N ARG A 106 -13.97 -11.13 11.98
CA ARG A 106 -13.45 -12.37 11.39
C ARG A 106 -12.62 -13.21 12.38
N GLY A 107 -12.38 -12.71 13.61
CA GLY A 107 -11.69 -13.43 14.67
C GLY A 107 -10.18 -13.22 14.69
N MET A 108 -9.65 -12.16 14.04
CA MET A 108 -8.24 -11.78 14.20
C MET A 108 -7.97 -11.37 15.66
N ALA A 109 -6.80 -11.70 16.18
CA ALA A 109 -6.36 -11.23 17.48
C ALA A 109 -6.39 -9.69 17.52
N ILE A 110 -6.88 -9.14 18.64
CA ILE A 110 -7.05 -7.67 18.75
C ILE A 110 -5.74 -6.91 18.52
N SER A 111 -4.62 -7.43 19.06
CA SER A 111 -3.29 -6.85 18.83
C SER A 111 -2.92 -6.76 17.35
N ASP A 112 -3.20 -7.82 16.59
CA ASP A 112 -2.89 -7.90 15.17
C ASP A 112 -3.80 -6.98 14.36
N ALA A 113 -5.10 -6.97 14.67
CA ALA A 113 -6.05 -6.05 14.06
C ALA A 113 -5.68 -4.57 14.33
N MET A 114 -5.17 -4.26 15.53
CA MET A 114 -4.66 -2.92 15.85
C MET A 114 -3.39 -2.57 15.07
N THR A 115 -2.47 -3.52 14.86
CA THR A 115 -1.27 -3.32 14.03
C THR A 115 -1.66 -2.99 12.58
N VAL A 116 -2.57 -3.77 12.00
CA VAL A 116 -3.10 -3.51 10.64
C VAL A 116 -3.81 -2.15 10.57
N MET A 117 -4.67 -1.85 11.55
CA MET A 117 -5.37 -0.57 11.66
C MET A 117 -4.38 0.61 11.69
N THR A 118 -3.36 0.52 12.54
CA THR A 118 -2.32 1.58 12.66
C THR A 118 -1.60 1.76 11.33
N ALA A 119 -1.17 0.68 10.69
CA ALA A 119 -0.49 0.77 9.39
C ALA A 119 -1.36 1.45 8.33
N ILE A 120 -2.64 1.07 8.23
CA ILE A 120 -3.59 1.70 7.30
C ILE A 120 -3.80 3.17 7.64
N GLY A 121 -4.01 3.51 8.92
CA GLY A 121 -4.24 4.90 9.36
C GLY A 121 -3.08 5.84 9.07
N HIS A 122 -1.87 5.31 8.94
CA HIS A 122 -0.64 6.08 8.73
C HIS A 122 -0.11 6.06 7.29
N HIS A 123 -0.83 5.49 6.31
CA HIS A 123 -0.27 5.34 4.96
C HIS A 123 -0.41 6.56 4.05
N ASP A 124 -1.33 7.49 4.34
CA ASP A 124 -1.55 8.68 3.51
C ASP A 124 -0.47 9.74 3.75
N GLU A 125 0.09 10.30 2.68
CA GLU A 125 1.19 11.27 2.74
C GLU A 125 0.82 12.61 3.37
N SER A 126 -0.47 12.95 3.43
CA SER A 126 -0.94 14.22 4.00
C SER A 126 -1.08 14.18 5.52
N THR A 127 -1.30 13.00 6.10
CA THR A 127 -1.63 12.85 7.53
C THR A 127 -0.79 11.82 8.27
N GLY A 128 -0.10 10.93 7.53
CA GLY A 128 0.57 9.77 8.10
C GLY A 128 2.08 9.85 8.15
N THR A 129 2.66 8.89 8.85
CA THR A 129 4.10 8.61 8.89
C THR A 129 4.30 7.15 9.33
N ALA A 130 5.42 6.53 8.97
CA ALA A 130 5.76 5.19 9.46
C ALA A 130 5.99 5.23 10.97
N VAL A 131 5.37 4.32 11.72
CA VAL A 131 5.46 4.20 13.18
C VAL A 131 5.93 2.83 13.65
N ASP A 132 5.89 1.84 12.77
CA ASP A 132 6.32 0.46 12.99
C ASP A 132 6.74 -0.21 11.67
N PRO A 133 7.31 -1.41 11.67
CA PRO A 133 7.72 -2.11 10.45
C PRO A 133 6.59 -2.38 9.46
N VAL A 134 5.36 -2.65 9.93
CA VAL A 134 4.20 -2.95 9.08
C VAL A 134 3.76 -1.68 8.33
N SER A 135 3.64 -0.56 9.03
CA SER A 135 3.31 0.74 8.41
C SER A 135 4.41 1.20 7.45
N ALA A 136 5.69 0.98 7.80
CA ALA A 136 6.81 1.33 6.94
C ALA A 136 6.79 0.53 5.62
N ALA A 137 6.58 -0.78 5.70
CA ALA A 137 6.50 -1.64 4.53
C ALA A 137 5.29 -1.30 3.65
N LEU A 138 4.13 -1.02 4.25
CA LEU A 138 2.94 -0.56 3.53
C LEU A 138 3.21 0.74 2.78
N ILE A 139 3.77 1.74 3.44
CA ILE A 139 4.11 3.04 2.84
C ILE A 139 5.05 2.86 1.65
N LEU A 140 6.16 2.13 1.82
CA LEU A 140 7.10 1.86 0.74
C LEU A 140 6.43 1.14 -0.43
N ALA A 141 5.59 0.14 -0.15
CA ALA A 141 4.91 -0.63 -1.18
C ALA A 141 3.91 0.20 -1.99
N ASP A 142 3.13 1.06 -1.33
CA ASP A 142 2.10 1.90 -1.97
C ASP A 142 2.73 3.09 -2.69
N LYS A 143 3.60 3.86 -2.01
CA LYS A 143 4.13 5.12 -2.57
C LYS A 143 5.09 4.91 -3.74
N THR A 144 5.61 3.71 -3.91
CA THR A 144 6.45 3.34 -5.05
C THR A 144 5.69 2.62 -6.17
N ASP A 145 4.37 2.43 -6.06
CA ASP A 145 3.54 1.81 -7.12
C ASP A 145 3.12 2.85 -8.17
N VAL A 146 4.08 3.36 -8.93
CA VAL A 146 3.86 4.29 -10.04
C VAL A 146 3.86 3.51 -11.36
N ARG A 147 2.75 3.51 -12.09
CA ARG A 147 2.59 2.68 -13.30
C ARG A 147 1.65 3.30 -14.34
N ARG A 148 2.02 3.15 -15.60
CA ARG A 148 1.24 3.59 -16.76
C ARG A 148 -0.19 3.06 -16.76
N ASN A 149 -0.39 1.80 -16.42
CA ASN A 149 -1.69 1.14 -16.45
C ASN A 149 -2.61 1.46 -15.26
N ARG A 150 -2.17 2.34 -14.34
CA ARG A 150 -3.06 2.92 -13.32
C ARG A 150 -3.92 4.06 -13.86
N VAL A 151 -3.57 4.65 -15.02
CA VAL A 151 -4.36 5.72 -15.64
C VAL A 151 -5.65 5.13 -16.19
N GLN A 152 -6.79 5.66 -15.75
CA GLN A 152 -8.13 5.17 -16.12
C GLN A 152 -8.81 6.00 -17.22
N LYS A 153 -8.30 7.21 -17.50
CA LYS A 153 -8.87 8.08 -18.51
C LYS A 153 -8.56 7.55 -19.92
N PRO A 154 -9.57 7.44 -20.82
CA PRO A 154 -9.36 6.86 -22.14
C PRO A 154 -8.68 7.80 -23.13
N ILE A 155 -8.71 9.11 -22.88
CA ILE A 155 -8.25 10.16 -23.80
C ILE A 155 -7.07 10.88 -23.18
N LYS A 156 -5.89 10.83 -23.85
CA LYS A 156 -4.64 11.44 -23.34
C LYS A 156 -4.73 12.95 -23.17
N GLU A 157 -5.48 13.62 -24.02
CA GLU A 157 -5.71 15.07 -23.98
C GLU A 157 -6.46 15.51 -22.71
N SER A 158 -7.11 14.58 -22.01
CA SER A 158 -7.80 14.83 -20.74
C SER A 158 -6.94 14.54 -19.50
N PHE A 159 -5.67 14.14 -19.69
CA PHE A 159 -4.76 13.82 -18.59
C PHE A 159 -4.42 15.07 -17.78
N ASP A 160 -4.63 15.00 -16.48
CA ASP A 160 -4.03 15.95 -15.55
C ASP A 160 -2.55 15.57 -15.27
N ILE A 161 -1.89 16.32 -14.38
CA ILE A 161 -0.47 16.07 -14.06
C ILE A 161 -0.26 14.68 -13.44
N HIS A 162 -1.20 14.20 -12.62
CA HIS A 162 -1.11 12.86 -11.99
C HIS A 162 -1.23 11.75 -13.04
N ASP A 163 -2.14 11.91 -14.01
CA ASP A 163 -2.28 10.96 -15.10
C ASP A 163 -1.03 10.94 -15.97
N ARG A 164 -0.49 12.13 -16.33
CA ARG A 164 0.71 12.23 -17.18
C ARG A 164 1.91 11.57 -16.53
N VAL A 165 2.15 11.82 -15.23
CA VAL A 165 3.27 11.24 -14.49
C VAL A 165 3.13 9.72 -14.38
N ASN A 166 1.95 9.20 -14.02
CA ASN A 166 1.73 7.75 -14.00
C ASN A 166 1.86 7.14 -15.40
N TYR A 167 1.35 7.82 -16.43
CA TYR A 167 1.43 7.33 -17.82
C TYR A 167 2.87 7.36 -18.36
N ALA A 168 3.69 8.30 -17.93
CA ALA A 168 5.10 8.37 -18.28
C ALA A 168 5.93 7.25 -17.66
N ALA A 169 5.50 6.65 -16.55
CA ALA A 169 6.26 5.61 -15.88
C ALA A 169 6.43 4.36 -16.77
N LEU A 170 7.67 4.06 -17.13
CA LEU A 170 8.10 2.87 -17.85
C LEU A 170 8.39 1.73 -16.87
N SER A 171 9.11 2.02 -15.79
CA SER A 171 9.36 1.09 -14.68
C SER A 171 9.37 1.83 -13.33
N SER A 172 9.06 1.09 -12.26
CA SER A 172 9.16 1.54 -10.87
C SER A 172 9.45 0.33 -10.00
N GLU A 173 10.73 0.13 -9.68
CA GLU A 173 11.21 -1.07 -9.02
C GLU A 173 11.97 -0.74 -7.75
N LEU A 174 11.71 -1.52 -6.68
CA LEU A 174 12.44 -1.45 -5.43
C LEU A 174 13.51 -2.53 -5.41
N GLU A 175 14.71 -2.13 -4.98
CA GLU A 175 15.81 -3.01 -4.66
C GLU A 175 16.20 -2.84 -3.19
N ILE A 176 16.60 -3.93 -2.54
CA ILE A 176 17.04 -3.94 -1.15
C ILE A 176 18.46 -4.46 -1.09
N ASP A 177 19.36 -3.65 -0.58
CA ASP A 177 20.73 -3.98 -0.29
C ASP A 177 20.89 -4.12 1.24
N ASN A 178 21.00 -5.37 1.68
CA ASN A 178 21.11 -5.70 3.10
C ASN A 178 22.53 -5.44 3.66
N GLU A 179 23.56 -5.42 2.81
CA GLU A 179 24.95 -5.14 3.23
C GLU A 179 25.10 -3.65 3.52
N ASP A 180 24.71 -2.80 2.56
CA ASP A 180 24.78 -1.35 2.68
C ASP A 180 23.62 -0.71 3.43
N LYS A 181 22.61 -1.49 3.82
CA LYS A 181 21.35 -1.03 4.45
C LYS A 181 20.67 0.04 3.60
N VAL A 182 20.36 -0.28 2.36
CA VAL A 182 19.74 0.62 1.40
C VAL A 182 18.46 0.00 0.84
N ILE A 183 17.40 0.79 0.79
CA ILE A 183 16.21 0.53 -0.03
C ILE A 183 16.24 1.54 -1.17
N GLN A 184 16.39 1.06 -2.41
CA GLN A 184 16.54 1.89 -3.60
C GLN A 184 15.31 1.78 -4.48
N LEU A 185 14.74 2.93 -4.85
CA LEU A 185 13.71 3.03 -5.89
C LEU A 185 14.39 3.39 -7.22
N ASN A 186 14.27 2.49 -8.19
CA ASN A 186 14.65 2.72 -9.57
C ASN A 186 13.39 3.11 -10.37
N LEU A 187 13.38 4.32 -10.90
CA LEU A 187 12.27 4.88 -11.65
C LEU A 187 12.74 5.21 -13.07
N GLU A 188 12.01 4.73 -14.07
CA GLU A 188 12.19 5.15 -15.45
C GLU A 188 10.95 5.87 -15.95
N LEU A 189 11.13 7.09 -16.44
CA LEU A 189 10.09 7.94 -16.99
C LEU A 189 10.38 8.22 -18.46
N ASP A 190 9.34 8.24 -19.28
CA ASP A 190 9.39 8.73 -20.65
C ASP A 190 9.43 10.26 -20.66
N ASP A 191 10.61 10.84 -20.90
CA ASP A 191 10.86 12.28 -20.88
C ASP A 191 10.07 13.06 -21.96
N ASN A 192 9.52 12.36 -22.97
CA ASN A 192 8.63 12.98 -23.96
C ASN A 192 7.21 13.21 -23.42
N ILE A 193 6.85 12.60 -22.29
CA ILE A 193 5.51 12.68 -21.69
C ILE A 193 5.51 13.56 -20.44
N CYS A 194 6.55 13.42 -19.61
CA CYS A 194 6.63 14.06 -18.31
C CYS A 194 8.09 14.27 -17.93
N SER A 195 8.42 15.46 -17.47
CA SER A 195 9.74 15.74 -16.92
C SER A 195 9.88 15.19 -15.50
N LEU A 196 11.14 15.04 -15.05
CA LEU A 196 11.42 14.69 -13.66
C LEU A 196 10.89 15.75 -12.67
N MET A 197 10.83 17.03 -13.09
CA MET A 197 10.24 18.10 -12.28
C MET A 197 8.74 17.89 -12.07
N ASP A 198 7.99 17.50 -13.13
CA ASP A 198 6.56 17.18 -13.01
C ASP A 198 6.33 16.02 -12.01
N TYR A 199 7.23 15.01 -12.03
CA TYR A 199 7.18 13.91 -11.06
C TYR A 199 7.33 14.43 -9.62
N PHE A 200 8.32 15.29 -9.35
CA PHE A 200 8.52 15.82 -8.01
C PHE A 200 7.45 16.81 -7.57
N GLU A 201 6.86 17.56 -8.48
CA GLU A 201 5.75 18.46 -8.14
C GLU A 201 4.62 17.73 -7.41
N ILE A 202 4.29 16.52 -7.84
CA ILE A 202 3.18 15.74 -7.26
C ILE A 202 3.62 14.66 -6.27
N PHE A 203 4.84 14.11 -6.41
CA PHE A 203 5.27 12.93 -5.64
C PHE A 203 6.40 13.22 -4.64
N LEU A 204 6.81 14.48 -4.45
CA LEU A 204 7.85 14.82 -3.47
C LEU A 204 7.47 14.34 -2.07
N GLN A 205 6.22 14.55 -1.63
CA GLN A 205 5.77 14.13 -0.30
C GLN A 205 5.79 12.60 -0.16
N ARG A 206 5.46 11.86 -1.22
CA ARG A 206 5.59 10.40 -1.25
C ARG A 206 7.04 9.95 -1.08
N MET A 207 7.98 10.62 -1.73
CA MET A 207 9.42 10.30 -1.61
C MET A 207 9.96 10.62 -0.21
N ILE A 208 9.54 11.76 0.37
CA ILE A 208 9.88 12.11 1.76
C ILE A 208 9.32 11.06 2.74
N MET A 209 8.09 10.65 2.54
CA MET A 209 7.45 9.63 3.37
C MET A 209 8.14 8.26 3.21
N SER A 210 8.50 7.87 1.98
CA SER A 210 9.26 6.66 1.71
C SER A 210 10.63 6.66 2.38
N LYS A 211 11.32 7.80 2.38
CA LYS A 211 12.59 7.97 3.10
C LYS A 211 12.42 7.72 4.60
N ARG A 212 11.41 8.34 5.23
CA ARG A 212 11.11 8.12 6.65
C ARG A 212 10.75 6.67 6.95
N ALA A 213 10.00 6.03 6.06
CA ALA A 213 9.64 4.63 6.20
C ALA A 213 10.87 3.70 6.14
N ALA A 214 11.81 3.96 5.23
CA ALA A 214 13.07 3.22 5.20
C ALA A 214 13.88 3.41 6.49
N GLU A 215 13.93 4.64 7.04
CA GLU A 215 14.61 4.95 8.31
C GLU A 215 14.01 4.14 9.50
N VAL A 216 12.68 3.98 9.55
CA VAL A 216 12.01 3.13 10.57
C VAL A 216 12.44 1.67 10.47
N LEU A 217 12.73 1.18 9.25
CA LEU A 217 13.25 -0.16 9.02
C LEU A 217 14.77 -0.28 9.25
N GLY A 218 15.45 0.83 9.60
CA GLY A 218 16.92 0.86 9.80
C GLY A 218 17.71 0.93 8.49
N TYR A 219 17.09 1.41 7.40
CA TYR A 219 17.67 1.52 6.06
C TYR A 219 17.70 2.97 5.58
N ARG A 220 18.59 3.27 4.64
CA ARG A 220 18.62 4.53 3.90
C ARG A 220 17.78 4.37 2.63
N PHE A 221 16.99 5.37 2.30
CA PHE A 221 16.27 5.41 1.03
C PHE A 221 17.14 6.05 -0.05
N LYS A 222 17.20 5.44 -1.23
CA LYS A 222 17.80 6.02 -2.44
C LYS A 222 16.77 6.09 -3.55
N LEU A 223 16.82 7.16 -4.33
CA LEU A 223 16.03 7.33 -5.53
C LEU A 223 16.96 7.50 -6.72
N ILE A 224 16.81 6.62 -7.70
CA ILE A 224 17.44 6.75 -9.04
C ILE A 224 16.31 6.97 -10.04
N ALA A 225 16.39 8.03 -10.82
CA ALA A 225 15.43 8.30 -11.89
C ALA A 225 16.15 8.56 -13.20
N ASN A 226 15.75 7.85 -14.27
CA ASN A 226 16.38 7.89 -15.59
C ASN A 226 17.92 7.75 -15.50
N GLY A 227 18.41 6.82 -14.67
CA GLY A 227 19.84 6.58 -14.43
C GLY A 227 20.56 7.61 -13.56
N SER A 228 19.90 8.71 -13.18
CA SER A 228 20.48 9.75 -12.32
C SER A 228 20.16 9.52 -10.85
N LYS A 229 21.17 9.52 -9.98
CA LYS A 229 20.97 9.46 -8.53
C LYS A 229 20.48 10.82 -8.03
N LEU A 230 19.36 10.81 -7.31
CA LEU A 230 18.69 12.01 -6.79
C LEU A 230 18.80 12.16 -5.28
N CYS A 231 18.91 11.06 -4.54
CA CYS A 231 19.18 11.05 -3.10
C CYS A 231 19.82 9.72 -2.65
#